data_bb6572659afea5c5b61cc4266112ce34
#
_entry.id   bb6572659afea5c5b61cc4266112ce34
#
_cell.length_a   1.000
_cell.length_b   1.000
_cell.length_c   1.000
_cell.angle_alpha   90.00
_cell.angle_beta   90.00
_cell.angle_gamma   90.00
#
_symmetry.space_group_name_H-M   'P 1'
#
loop_
_entity.id
_entity.type
_entity.pdbx_description
1 polymer ?
#
loop_
_entity_poly.entity_id
_entity_poly.type
_entity_poly.pdbx_seq_one_letter_code
_entity_poly.pdbx_strand_id
1 'polypeptide(L)'
;MTRILFSPEVRNDLVEIGDYLSRQLRNKSAARNLMMRIQSSVMVLEQFPESGTPLSFAGPSIVYRYLVCGSYMIFYHISLGTVRIDRILYGRRDYLSILFGEQLCDDNDP
;
A
#
# COMPACT_ATOMS: atom_id res chain seq x y z
N MET A 1 -15.24 15.31 0.66
CA MET A 1 -14.18 14.44 0.16
C MET A 1 -13.26 14.09 1.29
N THR A 2 -12.79 12.85 1.29
CA THR A 2 -11.91 12.38 2.33
C THR A 2 -10.48 12.82 2.04
N ARG A 3 -9.80 13.24 3.09
CA ARG A 3 -8.42 13.65 2.96
C ARG A 3 -7.51 12.44 2.84
N ILE A 4 -6.44 12.55 2.07
CA ILE A 4 -5.51 11.45 1.88
C ILE A 4 -4.11 11.92 2.22
N LEU A 5 -3.44 11.17 3.08
CA LEU A 5 -2.07 11.45 3.47
C LEU A 5 -1.20 10.24 3.18
N PHE A 6 0.03 10.50 2.79
CA PHE A 6 1.01 9.44 2.49
C PHE A 6 2.03 9.38 3.61
N SER A 7 2.29 8.18 4.11
CA SER A 7 3.31 8.00 5.15
C SER A 7 4.70 8.23 4.58
N PRO A 8 5.68 8.50 5.44
CA PRO A 8 7.07 8.56 4.94
C PRO A 8 7.52 7.24 4.33
N GLU A 9 7.06 6.13 4.89
CA GLU A 9 7.44 4.82 4.38
C GLU A 9 6.92 4.59 2.98
N VAL A 10 5.71 5.04 2.67
CA VAL A 10 5.17 4.83 1.34
C VAL A 10 5.87 5.71 0.32
N ARG A 11 6.35 6.85 0.73
CA ARG A 11 7.12 7.67 -0.18
C ARG A 11 8.40 6.98 -0.59
N ASN A 12 9.05 6.31 0.35
CA ASN A 12 10.21 5.50 0.03
C ASN A 12 9.85 4.33 -0.86
N ASP A 13 8.71 3.69 -0.59
CA ASP A 13 8.25 2.59 -1.44
C ASP A 13 8.12 3.05 -2.88
N LEU A 14 7.53 4.22 -3.11
CA LEU A 14 7.35 4.73 -4.46
C LEU A 14 8.68 5.01 -5.15
N VAL A 15 9.64 5.56 -4.41
CA VAL A 15 10.93 5.81 -4.99
C VAL A 15 11.61 4.50 -5.40
N GLU A 16 11.55 3.49 -4.55
CA GLU A 16 12.17 2.21 -4.85
C GLU A 16 11.51 1.52 -6.02
N ILE A 17 10.20 1.57 -6.09
CA ILE A 17 9.47 0.98 -7.20
C ILE A 17 9.85 1.66 -8.50
N GLY A 18 9.86 2.99 -8.51
CA GLY A 18 10.21 3.74 -9.69
C GLY A 18 11.63 3.47 -10.14
N ASP A 19 12.56 3.40 -9.20
CA ASP A 19 13.95 3.10 -9.52
C ASP A 19 14.10 1.71 -10.10
N TYR A 20 13.41 0.74 -9.51
CA TYR A 20 13.50 -0.62 -10.01
C TYR A 20 13.03 -0.71 -11.46
N LEU A 21 11.88 -0.11 -11.76
CA LEU A 21 11.33 -0.19 -13.10
C LEU A 21 12.15 0.59 -14.11
N SER A 22 12.65 1.76 -13.71
CA SER A 22 13.39 2.58 -14.66
C SER A 22 14.79 2.08 -14.89
N ARG A 23 15.46 1.61 -13.83
CA ARG A 23 16.86 1.23 -13.93
C ARG A 23 17.04 -0.24 -14.19
N GLN A 24 16.39 -1.09 -13.39
CA GLN A 24 16.60 -2.54 -13.50
C GLN A 24 15.96 -3.07 -14.76
N LEU A 25 14.75 -2.65 -15.03
CA LEU A 25 14.04 -3.11 -16.21
C LEU A 25 14.20 -2.17 -17.38
N ARG A 26 14.85 -1.02 -17.17
CA ARG A 26 15.08 -0.03 -18.21
C ARG A 26 13.80 0.33 -18.93
N ASN A 27 12.73 0.50 -18.19
CA ASN A 27 11.42 0.76 -18.78
C ASN A 27 10.78 1.95 -18.10
N LYS A 28 11.12 3.14 -18.56
CA LYS A 28 10.60 4.37 -17.95
C LYS A 28 9.10 4.52 -18.20
N SER A 29 8.61 4.00 -19.32
CA SER A 29 7.17 4.06 -19.57
C SER A 29 6.42 3.22 -18.55
N ALA A 30 6.92 2.04 -18.22
CA ALA A 30 6.27 1.20 -17.24
C ALA A 30 6.25 1.87 -15.87
N ALA A 31 7.34 2.54 -15.50
CA ALA A 31 7.39 3.24 -14.23
C ALA A 31 6.35 4.35 -14.19
N ARG A 32 6.26 5.14 -15.26
CA ARG A 32 5.29 6.22 -15.32
C ARG A 32 3.87 5.70 -15.27
N ASN A 33 3.59 4.65 -16.05
CA ASN A 33 2.25 4.10 -16.11
C ASN A 33 1.83 3.54 -14.75
N LEU A 34 2.73 2.87 -14.05
CA LEU A 34 2.42 2.34 -12.74
C LEU A 34 2.13 3.48 -11.76
N MET A 35 2.94 4.54 -11.78
CA MET A 35 2.69 5.68 -10.89
C MET A 35 1.33 6.30 -11.14
N MET A 36 0.94 6.41 -12.40
CA MET A 36 -0.37 6.95 -12.73
C MET A 36 -1.50 6.04 -12.26
N ARG A 37 -1.31 4.74 -12.38
CA ARG A 37 -2.33 3.79 -11.94
C ARG A 37 -2.46 3.80 -10.41
N ILE A 38 -1.35 3.90 -9.72
CA ILE A 38 -1.38 3.99 -8.26
C ILE A 38 -2.11 5.26 -7.85
N GLN A 39 -1.81 6.37 -8.49
CA GLN A 39 -2.46 7.62 -8.18
C GLN A 39 -3.97 7.52 -8.42
N SER A 40 -4.38 6.94 -9.53
CA SER A 40 -5.80 6.77 -9.81
C SER A 40 -6.49 5.90 -8.76
N SER A 41 -5.83 4.81 -8.37
CA SER A 41 -6.39 3.93 -7.34
C SER A 41 -6.57 4.66 -6.02
N VAL A 42 -5.58 5.45 -5.64
CA VAL A 42 -5.64 6.18 -4.39
C VAL A 42 -6.73 7.25 -4.43
N MET A 43 -6.91 7.90 -5.58
CA MET A 43 -7.91 8.96 -5.69
C MET A 43 -9.32 8.43 -5.52
N VAL A 44 -9.57 7.17 -5.83
CA VAL A 44 -10.87 6.58 -5.59
C VAL A 44 -11.22 6.63 -4.10
N LEU A 45 -10.21 6.56 -3.24
CA LEU A 45 -10.43 6.58 -1.81
C LEU A 45 -10.93 7.93 -1.29
N GLU A 46 -10.81 8.98 -2.08
CA GLU A 46 -11.37 10.27 -1.68
C GLU A 46 -12.89 10.21 -1.60
N GLN A 47 -13.50 9.42 -2.46
CA GLN A 47 -14.96 9.30 -2.47
C GLN A 47 -15.44 8.01 -1.84
N PHE A 48 -14.64 6.97 -1.91
CA PHE A 48 -15.00 5.67 -1.37
C PHE A 48 -13.90 5.14 -0.48
N PRO A 49 -13.71 5.75 0.70
CA PRO A 49 -12.57 5.38 1.53
C PRO A 49 -12.63 3.94 2.03
N GLU A 50 -13.79 3.32 2.06
CA GLU A 50 -13.90 1.96 2.54
C GLU A 50 -13.95 0.94 1.42
N SER A 51 -13.57 1.33 0.22
CA SER A 51 -13.66 0.42 -0.91
C SER A 51 -12.58 -0.67 -0.91
N GLY A 52 -11.51 -0.48 -0.15
CA GLY A 52 -10.48 -1.51 -0.08
C GLY A 52 -10.92 -2.70 0.76
N THR A 53 -10.25 -3.83 0.55
CA THR A 53 -10.56 -5.06 1.27
C THR A 53 -10.01 -4.98 2.68
N PRO A 54 -10.83 -5.24 3.71
CA PRO A 54 -10.33 -5.17 5.08
C PRO A 54 -9.44 -6.35 5.41
N LEU A 55 -8.45 -6.10 6.26
CA LEU A 55 -7.59 -7.14 6.79
C LEU A 55 -8.16 -7.59 8.12
N SER A 56 -8.57 -8.84 8.19
CA SER A 56 -9.41 -9.30 9.29
C SER A 56 -8.64 -9.51 10.58
N PHE A 57 -7.33 -9.52 10.54
CA PHE A 57 -6.56 -9.75 11.76
C PHE A 57 -6.08 -8.46 12.40
N ALA A 58 -6.44 -7.33 11.86
CA ALA A 58 -6.07 -6.06 12.44
C ALA A 58 -6.74 -5.88 13.79
N GLY A 59 -6.15 -5.06 14.65
CA GLY A 59 -6.68 -4.87 15.97
C GLY A 59 -8.04 -4.23 15.98
N PRO A 60 -8.66 -4.17 17.14
CA PRO A 60 -10.04 -3.69 17.20
C PRO A 60 -10.20 -2.20 16.92
N SER A 61 -9.16 -1.43 17.12
CA SER A 61 -9.29 0.02 16.97
C SER A 61 -9.05 0.50 15.57
N ILE A 62 -8.29 -0.23 14.77
CA ILE A 62 -7.93 0.22 13.44
C ILE A 62 -8.15 -0.91 12.47
N VAL A 63 -8.88 -0.59 11.41
CA VAL A 63 -9.11 -1.56 10.34
C VAL A 63 -8.21 -1.18 9.18
N TYR A 64 -7.23 -2.03 8.92
CA TYR A 64 -6.38 -1.85 7.75
C TYR A 64 -7.06 -2.44 6.53
N ARG A 65 -6.88 -1.78 5.39
CA ARG A 65 -7.47 -2.22 4.14
C ARG A 65 -6.41 -2.20 3.06
N TYR A 66 -6.69 -2.88 1.94
CA TYR A 66 -5.78 -2.83 0.82
C TYR A 66 -6.52 -2.74 -0.49
N LEU A 67 -5.83 -2.17 -1.47
CA LEU A 67 -6.24 -2.17 -2.87
C LEU A 67 -5.19 -2.89 -3.66
N VAL A 68 -5.61 -3.53 -4.77
CA VAL A 68 -4.67 -4.17 -5.67
C VAL A 68 -4.50 -3.27 -6.90
N CYS A 69 -3.25 -3.00 -7.24
CA CYS A 69 -2.95 -2.20 -8.42
C CYS A 69 -1.89 -2.95 -9.21
N GLY A 70 -2.31 -3.71 -10.21
CA GLY A 70 -1.41 -4.58 -10.94
C GLY A 70 -0.79 -5.61 -10.04
N SER A 71 0.52 -5.63 -9.98
CA SER A 71 1.25 -6.57 -9.12
C SER A 71 1.54 -6.00 -7.74
N TYR A 72 0.98 -4.85 -7.42
CA TYR A 72 1.28 -4.18 -6.16
C TYR A 72 0.04 -4.10 -5.29
N MET A 73 0.25 -4.06 -3.99
CA MET A 73 -0.82 -3.89 -3.02
C MET A 73 -0.61 -2.58 -2.28
N ILE A 74 -1.68 -1.79 -2.19
CA ILE A 74 -1.66 -0.50 -1.51
C ILE A 74 -2.38 -0.68 -0.17
N PHE A 75 -1.63 -0.57 0.91
CA PHE A 75 -2.18 -0.74 2.25
C PHE A 75 -2.49 0.60 2.88
N TYR A 76 -3.64 0.72 3.48
CA TYR A 76 -4.05 1.97 4.09
C TYR A 76 -4.98 1.72 5.27
N HIS A 77 -5.23 2.77 6.03
CA HIS A 77 -6.26 2.73 7.07
C HIS A 77 -6.89 4.11 7.16
N ILE A 78 -8.05 4.17 7.80
CA ILE A 78 -8.76 5.41 7.98
C ILE A 78 -8.67 5.80 9.44
N SER A 79 -8.25 7.02 9.69
CA SER A 79 -8.10 7.53 11.05
C SER A 79 -8.64 8.95 11.09
N LEU A 80 -9.63 9.17 11.94
CA LEU A 80 -10.21 10.50 12.13
C LEU A 80 -10.63 11.14 10.82
N GLY A 81 -11.28 10.36 9.96
CA GLY A 81 -11.78 10.86 8.70
C GLY A 81 -10.73 11.07 7.63
N THR A 82 -9.52 10.62 7.86
CA THR A 82 -8.43 10.77 6.90
C THR A 82 -7.95 9.39 6.48
N VAL A 83 -7.77 9.21 5.19
CA VAL A 83 -7.16 8.00 4.65
C VAL A 83 -5.65 8.15 4.74
N ARG A 84 -5.02 7.20 5.39
CA ARG A 84 -3.56 7.21 5.54
C ARG A 84 -3.00 6.04 4.76
N ILE A 85 -2.25 6.36 3.70
CA ILE A 85 -1.61 5.33 2.88
C ILE A 85 -0.35 4.90 3.59
N ASP A 86 -0.30 3.62 3.99
CA ASP A 86 0.76 3.13 4.85
C ASP A 86 1.92 2.54 4.09
N ARG A 87 1.65 1.65 3.14
CA ARG A 87 2.71 1.00 2.37
C ARG A 87 2.19 0.62 0.98
N ILE A 88 3.10 0.51 0.03
CA ILE A 88 2.82 -0.05 -1.28
C ILE A 88 3.86 -1.13 -1.50
N LEU A 89 3.40 -2.39 -1.59
CA LEU A 89 4.30 -3.53 -1.62
C LEU A 89 4.05 -4.38 -2.85
N TYR A 90 5.12 -4.98 -3.35
CA TYR A 90 5.05 -5.82 -4.53
C TYR A 90 4.47 -7.19 -4.18
N GLY A 91 3.43 -7.56 -4.90
CA GLY A 91 2.89 -8.90 -4.81
C GLY A 91 2.44 -9.28 -3.43
N ARG A 92 2.68 -10.53 -3.09
CA ARG A 92 2.26 -11.05 -1.81
C ARG A 92 3.41 -11.22 -0.86
N ARG A 93 4.32 -10.26 -0.88
CA ARG A 93 5.41 -10.31 0.07
C ARG A 93 4.85 -10.44 1.47
N ASP A 94 5.74 -10.68 2.41
CA ASP A 94 5.35 -10.89 3.79
C ASP A 94 4.84 -9.58 4.39
N TYR A 95 3.67 -9.15 3.96
CA TYR A 95 3.17 -7.85 4.37
C TYR A 95 2.79 -7.83 5.84
N LEU A 96 2.48 -8.97 6.41
CA LEU A 96 2.16 -9.01 7.83
C LEU A 96 3.35 -8.58 8.67
N SER A 97 4.51 -9.09 8.33
CA SER A 97 5.72 -8.74 9.04
C SER A 97 6.08 -7.27 8.80
N ILE A 98 5.93 -6.80 7.58
CA ILE A 98 6.29 -5.44 7.24
C ILE A 98 5.38 -4.43 7.93
N LEU A 99 4.09 -4.72 7.96
CA LEU A 99 3.12 -3.80 8.53
C LEU A 99 3.04 -3.87 10.04
N PHE A 100 3.17 -5.07 10.61
CA PHE A 100 2.85 -5.27 12.02
C PHE A 100 4.01 -5.76 12.86
N GLY A 101 5.17 -5.96 12.27
CA GLY A 101 6.33 -6.37 13.03
C GLY A 101 6.54 -7.86 12.98
N GLU A 102 7.60 -8.31 13.62
CA GLU A 102 8.07 -9.65 13.42
C GLU A 102 7.31 -10.69 14.15
N GLN A 103 6.61 -10.32 15.21
CA GLN A 103 5.94 -11.32 15.99
C GLN A 103 4.82 -11.98 15.23
N LEU A 104 4.45 -11.46 14.08
CA LEU A 104 3.39 -12.10 13.32
C LEU A 104 3.88 -13.18 12.41
N CYS A 105 5.18 -13.28 12.18
CA CYS A 105 5.63 -14.29 11.27
C CYS A 105 6.41 -15.38 11.95
N ASP A 106 6.71 -15.26 13.21
CA ASP A 106 7.53 -16.25 13.79
C ASP A 106 6.79 -17.49 14.17
N ASP A 107 5.51 -17.39 14.40
CA ASP A 107 4.83 -18.52 14.88
C ASP A 107 4.76 -19.61 13.91
N ASN A 108 4.59 -19.34 12.67
CA ASN A 108 4.48 -20.40 11.74
C ASN A 108 5.72 -20.64 11.05
N ASP A 109 6.75 -20.17 11.50
CA ASP A 109 7.91 -20.34 10.81
C ASP A 109 8.56 -21.59 11.21
N PRO A 110 8.63 -22.53 10.46
CA PRO A 110 9.25 -23.79 10.79
C PRO A 110 10.73 -23.69 10.92
#